data_fda2652c5b9ad9e4620541624ef2a17b
#
_entry.id   fda2652c5b9ad9e4620541624ef2a17b
#
_cell.length_a   1.000
_cell.length_b   1.000
_cell.length_c   1.000
_cell.angle_alpha   90.00
_cell.angle_beta   90.00
_cell.angle_gamma   90.00
#
_symmetry.space_group_name_H-M   'P 1'
#
loop_
_entity.id
_entity.type
_entity.pdbx_description
1 polymer ?
#
loop_
_entity_poly.entity_id
_entity_poly.type
_entity_poly.pdbx_seq_one_letter_code
_entity_poly.pdbx_strand_id
1 'polypeptide(L)'
;MAPKNFDRPINQATLVLEDRIRNKAQPSPKLVGENLINYAFNEDLSKTMLQVASKDTDDQRGFTQILRGVVHMFRNKTHHHITASFSREDAIRVCGFIDVLLRVVDKSVKVK
;
A
#
# COMPACT_ATOMS: atom_id res chain seq x y z
N MET A 1 -29.51 -13.40 8.53
CA MET A 1 -28.83 -12.73 7.41
C MET A 1 -27.36 -12.61 7.74
N ALA A 2 -26.51 -13.04 6.84
CA ALA A 2 -25.08 -12.88 7.05
C ALA A 2 -24.71 -11.40 7.11
N PRO A 3 -23.82 -10.98 8.04
CA PRO A 3 -23.38 -9.60 8.07
C PRO A 3 -22.69 -9.25 6.75
N LYS A 4 -22.94 -8.02 6.29
CA LYS A 4 -22.22 -7.54 5.10
C LYS A 4 -20.75 -7.42 5.42
N ASN A 5 -19.94 -8.00 4.58
CA ASN A 5 -18.49 -8.00 4.75
C ASN A 5 -17.87 -7.12 3.68
N PHE A 6 -17.20 -6.05 4.10
CA PHE A 6 -16.54 -5.11 3.22
C PHE A 6 -15.03 -5.36 3.11
N ASP A 7 -14.55 -6.48 3.66
CA ASP A 7 -13.13 -6.84 3.57
C ASP A 7 -12.69 -7.06 2.13
N ARG A 8 -13.56 -7.65 1.31
CA ARG A 8 -13.20 -7.98 -0.06
C ARG A 8 -12.82 -6.77 -0.91
N PRO A 9 -13.65 -5.70 -0.98
CA PRO A 9 -13.25 -4.53 -1.76
C PRO A 9 -12.00 -3.85 -1.20
N ILE A 10 -11.83 -3.80 0.12
CA ILE A 10 -10.63 -3.23 0.73
C ILE A 10 -9.41 -4.07 0.38
N ASN A 11 -9.52 -5.39 0.47
CA ASN A 11 -8.43 -6.29 0.11
C ASN A 11 -8.07 -6.14 -1.36
N GLN A 12 -9.06 -6.05 -2.25
CA GLN A 12 -8.82 -5.88 -3.68
C GLN A 12 -8.14 -4.55 -3.97
N ALA A 13 -8.55 -3.47 -3.30
CA ALA A 13 -7.90 -2.17 -3.46
C ALA A 13 -6.43 -2.24 -3.03
N THR A 14 -6.15 -2.96 -1.94
CA THR A 14 -4.77 -3.16 -1.47
C THR A 14 -3.94 -3.96 -2.47
N LEU A 15 -4.54 -4.98 -3.11
CA LEU A 15 -3.86 -5.75 -4.15
C LEU A 15 -3.56 -4.90 -5.38
N VAL A 16 -4.47 -4.00 -5.76
CA VAL A 16 -4.22 -3.06 -6.86
C VAL A 16 -3.04 -2.16 -6.53
N LEU A 17 -2.96 -1.68 -5.28
CA LEU A 17 -1.83 -0.87 -4.82
C LEU A 17 -0.51 -1.66 -4.91
N GLU A 18 -0.49 -2.90 -4.43
CA GLU A 18 0.70 -3.76 -4.53
C GLU A 18 1.10 -3.97 -6.00
N ASP A 19 0.14 -4.25 -6.87
CA ASP A 19 0.43 -4.48 -8.28
C ASP A 19 1.00 -3.23 -8.95
N ARG A 20 0.49 -2.04 -8.60
CA ARG A 20 1.02 -0.78 -9.13
C ARG A 20 2.46 -0.56 -8.70
N ILE A 21 2.75 -0.81 -7.43
CA ILE A 21 4.10 -0.69 -6.89
C ILE A 21 5.02 -1.71 -7.56
N ARG A 22 4.58 -2.96 -7.68
CA ARG A 22 5.37 -4.02 -8.30
C ARG A 22 5.70 -3.69 -9.75
N ASN A 23 4.70 -3.26 -10.50
CA ASN A 23 4.92 -2.94 -11.91
C ASN A 23 5.91 -1.80 -12.09
N LYS A 24 5.90 -0.83 -11.19
CA LYS A 24 6.81 0.31 -11.27
C LYS A 24 8.21 -0.02 -10.78
N ALA A 25 8.33 -0.78 -9.69
CA ALA A 25 9.63 -1.13 -9.11
C ALA A 25 10.29 -2.30 -9.84
N GLN A 26 9.51 -3.18 -10.44
CA GLN A 26 9.98 -4.35 -11.20
C GLN A 26 10.96 -5.22 -10.42
N PRO A 27 10.56 -5.77 -9.25
CA PRO A 27 11.46 -6.59 -8.47
C PRO A 27 11.73 -7.94 -9.14
N SER A 28 12.95 -8.45 -8.89
CA SER A 28 13.34 -9.79 -9.29
C SER A 28 14.02 -10.43 -8.10
N PRO A 29 13.51 -11.37 -7.40
CA PRO A 29 12.29 -12.15 -7.56
C PRO A 29 11.02 -11.38 -7.24
N LYS A 30 9.87 -12.01 -7.55
CA LYS A 30 8.58 -11.39 -7.26
C LYS A 30 8.35 -11.33 -5.75
N LEU A 31 8.14 -10.11 -5.25
CA LEU A 31 7.90 -9.85 -3.85
C LEU A 31 6.44 -9.50 -3.60
N VAL A 32 5.97 -9.75 -2.38
CA VAL A 32 4.61 -9.43 -1.95
C VAL A 32 4.65 -8.81 -0.56
N GLY A 33 3.55 -8.12 -0.20
CA GLY A 33 3.36 -7.59 1.14
C GLY A 33 4.45 -6.61 1.56
N GLU A 34 4.82 -6.68 2.83
CA GLU A 34 5.83 -5.77 3.38
C GLU A 34 7.19 -5.91 2.71
N ASN A 35 7.54 -7.11 2.24
CA ASN A 35 8.80 -7.29 1.52
C ASN A 35 8.82 -6.49 0.23
N LEU A 36 7.69 -6.44 -0.49
CA LEU A 36 7.57 -5.59 -1.67
C LEU A 36 7.74 -4.13 -1.30
N ILE A 37 7.09 -3.68 -0.23
CA ILE A 37 7.18 -2.29 0.20
C ILE A 37 8.62 -1.94 0.57
N ASN A 38 9.29 -2.79 1.35
CA ASN A 38 10.67 -2.54 1.77
C ASN A 38 11.63 -2.45 0.58
N TYR A 39 11.38 -3.21 -0.46
CA TYR A 39 12.17 -3.17 -1.69
C TYR A 39 11.88 -1.90 -2.47
N ALA A 40 10.61 -1.61 -2.71
CA ALA A 40 10.18 -0.54 -3.61
C ALA A 40 10.34 0.84 -2.97
N PHE A 41 9.87 1.00 -1.74
CA PHE A 41 9.93 2.27 -1.00
C PHE A 41 10.68 2.09 0.30
N ASN A 42 12.00 2.05 0.19
CA ASN A 42 12.86 1.94 1.37
C ASN A 42 13.00 3.32 2.02
N GLU A 43 13.02 3.35 3.35
CA GLU A 43 13.25 4.59 4.09
C GLU A 43 14.64 5.17 3.81
N ASP A 44 15.60 4.30 3.54
CA ASP A 44 16.96 4.69 3.18
C ASP A 44 17.00 4.99 1.68
N LEU A 45 17.18 6.25 1.34
CA LEU A 45 17.17 6.71 -0.05
C LEU A 45 18.29 6.09 -0.88
N SER A 46 19.36 5.64 -0.24
CA SER A 46 20.43 4.96 -0.96
C SER A 46 20.07 3.54 -1.40
N LYS A 47 19.05 2.95 -0.79
CA LYS A 47 18.61 1.57 -1.05
C LYS A 47 17.28 1.48 -1.79
N THR A 48 16.52 2.55 -1.85
CA THR A 48 15.17 2.49 -2.42
C THR A 48 15.20 2.36 -3.93
N MET A 49 14.18 1.68 -4.47
CA MET A 49 13.96 1.59 -5.92
C MET A 49 13.13 2.75 -6.43
N LEU A 50 12.13 3.18 -5.66
CA LEU A 50 11.24 4.29 -5.99
C LEU A 50 11.40 5.37 -4.93
N GLN A 51 11.38 6.61 -5.37
CA GLN A 51 11.51 7.77 -4.49
C GLN A 51 10.28 8.66 -4.67
N VAL A 52 9.71 9.12 -3.54
CA VAL A 52 8.58 10.07 -3.60
C VAL A 52 8.99 11.32 -4.36
N ALA A 53 8.02 11.93 -5.05
CA ALA A 53 8.30 13.05 -5.97
C ALA A 53 8.95 14.24 -5.28
N SER A 54 8.65 14.48 -4.00
CA SER A 54 9.23 15.57 -3.23
C SER A 54 10.73 15.40 -2.97
N LYS A 55 11.22 14.15 -3.03
CA LYS A 55 12.59 13.76 -2.72
C LYS A 55 13.00 14.10 -1.28
N ASP A 56 12.04 14.34 -0.43
CA ASP A 56 12.27 14.65 0.98
C ASP A 56 12.39 13.36 1.79
N THR A 57 13.38 13.30 2.68
CA THR A 57 13.66 12.10 3.47
C THR A 57 12.51 11.77 4.43
N ASP A 58 11.92 12.78 5.05
CA ASP A 58 10.81 12.57 5.97
C ASP A 58 9.55 12.12 5.22
N ASP A 59 9.30 12.68 4.04
CA ASP A 59 8.18 12.26 3.20
C ASP A 59 8.36 10.81 2.77
N GLN A 60 9.55 10.42 2.37
CA GLN A 60 9.86 9.03 1.99
C GLN A 60 9.59 8.10 3.15
N ARG A 61 10.09 8.44 4.32
CA ARG A 61 9.93 7.63 5.53
C ARG A 61 8.45 7.50 5.92
N GLY A 62 7.74 8.63 5.93
CA GLY A 62 6.32 8.63 6.27
C GLY A 62 5.49 7.81 5.29
N PHE A 63 5.74 7.97 4.00
CA PHE A 63 5.02 7.22 2.98
C PHE A 63 5.30 5.72 3.08
N THR A 64 6.56 5.35 3.31
CA THR A 64 6.94 3.95 3.49
C THR A 64 6.20 3.33 4.69
N GLN A 65 6.12 4.06 5.79
CA GLN A 65 5.42 3.58 6.99
C GLN A 65 3.92 3.44 6.74
N ILE A 66 3.32 4.37 6.02
CA ILE A 66 1.90 4.28 5.64
C ILE A 66 1.65 3.03 4.79
N LEU A 67 2.48 2.81 3.78
CA LEU A 67 2.34 1.65 2.90
C LEU A 67 2.47 0.34 3.67
N ARG A 68 3.46 0.24 4.57
CA ARG A 68 3.61 -0.95 5.40
C ARG A 68 2.38 -1.20 6.25
N GLY A 69 1.84 -0.13 6.86
CA GLY A 69 0.64 -0.23 7.70
C GLY A 69 -0.57 -0.69 6.91
N VAL A 70 -0.78 -0.11 5.73
CA VAL A 70 -1.90 -0.48 4.86
C VAL A 70 -1.81 -1.95 4.45
N VAL A 71 -0.65 -2.37 3.99
CA VAL A 71 -0.43 -3.75 3.54
C VAL A 71 -0.58 -4.71 4.71
N HIS A 72 0.01 -4.39 5.84
CA HIS A 72 -0.07 -5.22 7.03
C HIS A 72 -1.52 -5.38 7.51
N MET A 73 -2.27 -4.30 7.52
CA MET A 73 -3.63 -4.29 8.05
C MET A 73 -4.65 -4.91 7.09
N PHE A 74 -4.54 -4.62 5.80
CA PHE A 74 -5.60 -4.94 4.84
C PHE A 74 -5.26 -6.08 3.88
N ARG A 75 -3.98 -6.45 3.74
CA ARG A 75 -3.55 -7.51 2.84
C ARG A 75 -3.81 -8.89 3.43
N ASN A 76 -3.59 -9.06 4.73
CA ASN A 76 -3.74 -10.33 5.41
C ASN A 76 -5.20 -10.50 5.83
N LYS A 77 -5.83 -11.59 5.39
CA LYS A 77 -7.24 -11.88 5.65
C LYS A 77 -7.50 -12.61 6.96
N THR A 78 -6.47 -12.97 7.72
CA THR A 78 -6.62 -13.92 8.82
C THR A 78 -7.16 -13.31 10.10
N HIS A 79 -6.99 -12.01 10.33
CA HIS A 79 -7.39 -11.36 11.58
C HIS A 79 -7.91 -9.94 11.34
N HIS A 80 -9.10 -9.83 10.73
CA HIS A 80 -9.68 -8.54 10.36
C HIS A 80 -10.69 -8.06 11.40
N HIS A 81 -10.22 -7.82 12.63
CA HIS A 81 -11.12 -7.37 13.70
C HIS A 81 -11.62 -5.94 13.48
N ILE A 82 -10.76 -5.07 12.98
CA ILE A 82 -11.15 -3.66 12.74
C ILE A 82 -12.14 -3.59 11.58
N THR A 83 -11.83 -4.26 10.47
CA THR A 83 -12.68 -4.19 9.27
C THR A 83 -14.02 -4.87 9.46
N ALA A 84 -14.14 -5.78 10.42
CA ALA A 84 -15.41 -6.46 10.69
C ALA A 84 -16.50 -5.49 11.14
N SER A 85 -16.13 -4.35 11.74
CA SER A 85 -17.08 -3.32 12.19
C SER A 85 -17.28 -2.21 11.16
N PHE A 86 -16.63 -2.28 9.99
CA PHE A 86 -16.73 -1.22 8.99
C PHE A 86 -18.11 -1.19 8.36
N SER A 87 -18.65 0.01 8.23
CA SER A 87 -19.81 0.28 7.41
C SER A 87 -19.42 0.37 5.94
N ARG A 88 -20.42 0.45 5.08
CA ARG A 88 -20.18 0.70 3.66
C ARG A 88 -19.40 1.99 3.45
N GLU A 89 -19.74 3.04 4.21
CA GLU A 89 -19.05 4.33 4.11
C GLU A 89 -17.61 4.21 4.54
N ASP A 90 -17.32 3.44 5.61
CA ASP A 90 -15.95 3.20 6.04
C ASP A 90 -15.14 2.52 4.94
N ALA A 91 -15.71 1.52 4.29
CA ALA A 91 -15.03 0.82 3.19
C ALA A 91 -14.75 1.77 2.02
N ILE A 92 -15.70 2.62 1.67
CA ILE A 92 -15.53 3.60 0.60
C ILE A 92 -14.40 4.57 0.95
N ARG A 93 -14.33 5.02 2.19
CA ARG A 93 -13.28 5.94 2.63
C ARG A 93 -11.91 5.28 2.62
N VAL A 94 -11.81 4.03 3.04
CA VAL A 94 -10.55 3.29 2.99
C VAL A 94 -10.09 3.13 1.54
N CYS A 95 -10.99 2.72 0.65
CA CYS A 95 -10.66 2.59 -0.78
C CYS A 95 -10.25 3.93 -1.38
N GLY A 96 -10.89 5.02 -0.98
CA GLY A 96 -10.51 6.36 -1.40
C GLY A 96 -9.13 6.75 -0.91
N PHE A 97 -8.79 6.38 0.33
CA PHE A 97 -7.44 6.61 0.86
C PHE A 97 -6.40 5.83 0.07
N ILE A 98 -6.67 4.57 -0.24
CA ILE A 98 -5.76 3.75 -1.06
C ILE A 98 -5.60 4.38 -2.44
N ASP A 99 -6.64 4.95 -3.02
CA ASP A 99 -6.56 5.66 -4.29
C ASP A 99 -5.60 6.86 -4.22
N VAL A 100 -5.61 7.58 -3.11
CA VAL A 100 -4.64 8.67 -2.89
C VAL A 100 -3.22 8.12 -2.87
N LEU A 101 -3.00 6.99 -2.20
CA LEU A 101 -1.68 6.35 -2.17
C LEU A 101 -1.23 5.93 -3.57
N LEU A 102 -2.16 5.44 -4.39
CA LEU A 102 -1.86 5.10 -5.79
C LEU A 102 -1.33 6.30 -6.56
N ARG A 103 -1.91 7.47 -6.33
CA ARG A 103 -1.45 8.70 -6.99
C ARG A 103 -0.03 9.08 -6.57
N VAL A 104 0.30 8.88 -5.30
CA VAL A 104 1.66 9.13 -4.82
C VAL A 104 2.63 8.17 -5.47
N VAL A 105 2.25 6.88 -5.58
CA VAL A 105 3.06 5.89 -6.29
C VAL A 105 3.29 6.29 -7.75
N ASP A 106 2.22 6.72 -8.43
CA ASP A 106 2.31 7.09 -9.85
C ASP A 106 3.28 8.25 -10.08
N LYS A 107 3.36 9.17 -9.14
CA LYS A 107 4.26 10.34 -9.23
C LYS A 107 5.67 10.04 -8.75
N SER A 108 5.89 8.89 -8.11
CA SER A 108 7.22 8.53 -7.63
C SER A 108 8.17 8.29 -8.79
N VAL A 109 9.47 8.38 -8.52
CA VAL A 109 10.52 8.26 -9.53
C VAL A 109 11.30 6.99 -9.27
N LYS A 110 11.52 6.19 -10.30
CA LYS A 110 12.39 5.02 -10.20
C LYS A 110 13.83 5.50 -10.25
N VAL A 111 14.62 5.19 -9.21
CA VAL A 111 15.97 5.70 -9.04
C VAL A 111 17.07 4.62 -9.18
N LYS A 112 16.65 3.39 -9.39
CA LYS A 112 17.60 2.29 -9.61
C LYS A 112 17.17 1.33 -10.71
#